data_87312719cc534c983dec5695920d4268
#
_entry.id   87312719cc534c983dec5695920d4268
#
_cell.length_a   1.000
_cell.length_b   1.000
_cell.length_c   1.000
_cell.angle_alpha   90.00
_cell.angle_beta   90.00
_cell.angle_gamma   90.00
#
_symmetry.space_group_name_H-M   'P 1'
#
loop_
_entity.id
_entity.type
_entity.pdbx_description
1 polymer ?
#
loop_
_entity_poly.entity_id
_entity_poly.type
_entity_poly.pdbx_seq_one_letter_code
_entity_poly.pdbx_strand_id
1 'polypeptide(L)'
;MSRMQHDMKVGTAKVVNPILLTLPFLGVWFLYYAARTASPYYYWGNWVVVALFFVLYILFCRIYDGFLISINRISEIVYSQALSSVISDFLLYVVICLLSKRLVNPLPLFGALVVQVLLSGLWAYCAHRWYFSKFPAKRTAVIYDVREGLERLVEEYGLEKKFKIQIAMNVQQALANKELLNQMETVFLSGIHSHDRNILLKYCVEKDINVYVIPRIGDVLMSGAQSMHMFHLPMLQVGRYHPSPVYLFLKRGFDILASGIATVILSPVFLATAIAIKRYDGGPVFYKQQRLTKDGKIFEVLKFRSMRVDAEKDGVARLSTGDKDDRITPVGRFIRKVRIDELPQLLNILKGDMTICGPRPERPEIAAQYEEDLPEFRLRLQAKAGLTGYAQVYGKYNTTPYDKLVMDLMYIAHPSFLQDLQIMFATVKILFMKESTEGFNQDTIQESAVGKKADEGKIA
;
A
#
# COMPACT_ATOMS: atom_id res chain seq x y z
N MET A 1 16.94 8.88 -26.80
CA MET A 1 15.73 8.12 -27.21
C MET A 1 14.52 8.90 -26.73
N SER A 2 13.53 9.16 -27.59
CA SER A 2 12.35 9.93 -27.15
C SER A 2 11.58 9.22 -26.05
N ARG A 3 10.93 9.97 -25.15
CA ARG A 3 10.08 9.43 -24.06
C ARG A 3 9.01 8.47 -24.61
N MET A 4 8.42 8.82 -25.75
CA MET A 4 7.42 7.99 -26.44
C MET A 4 7.98 6.61 -26.88
N GLN A 5 9.21 6.57 -27.40
CA GLN A 5 9.84 5.28 -27.78
C GLN A 5 10.17 4.40 -26.57
N HIS A 6 10.56 5.02 -25.45
CA HIS A 6 10.74 4.32 -24.17
C HIS A 6 9.43 3.66 -23.73
N ASP A 7 8.36 4.47 -23.66
CA ASP A 7 7.06 4.02 -23.16
C ASP A 7 6.44 2.94 -24.05
N MET A 8 6.59 3.05 -25.37
CA MET A 8 6.16 2.00 -26.31
C MET A 8 6.88 0.68 -26.09
N LYS A 9 8.22 0.67 -25.98
CA LYS A 9 9.01 -0.55 -25.76
C LYS A 9 8.69 -1.22 -24.43
N VAL A 10 8.56 -0.42 -23.36
CA VAL A 10 8.17 -0.91 -22.03
C VAL A 10 6.72 -1.42 -22.05
N GLY A 11 5.83 -0.71 -22.76
CA GLY A 11 4.44 -1.12 -22.98
C GLY A 11 4.34 -2.50 -23.65
N THR A 12 5.10 -2.72 -24.72
CA THR A 12 5.16 -4.01 -25.43
C THR A 12 5.59 -5.15 -24.49
N ALA A 13 6.65 -4.93 -23.71
CA ALA A 13 7.12 -5.94 -22.74
C ALA A 13 6.04 -6.26 -21.68
N LYS A 14 5.29 -5.25 -21.24
CA LYS A 14 4.17 -5.42 -20.28
C LYS A 14 3.00 -6.21 -20.88
N VAL A 15 2.71 -6.07 -22.16
CA VAL A 15 1.62 -6.81 -22.85
C VAL A 15 1.96 -8.27 -23.05
N VAL A 16 3.23 -8.61 -23.27
CA VAL A 16 3.66 -10.01 -23.43
C VAL A 16 3.37 -10.85 -22.19
N ASN A 17 3.51 -10.29 -21.00
CA ASN A 17 3.32 -11.02 -19.74
C ASN A 17 1.91 -11.62 -19.58
N PRO A 18 0.81 -10.84 -19.65
CA PRO A 18 -0.54 -11.40 -19.49
C PRO A 18 -0.90 -12.42 -20.59
N ILE A 19 -0.40 -12.24 -21.80
CA ILE A 19 -0.58 -13.23 -22.87
C ILE A 19 0.10 -14.54 -22.45
N LEU A 20 1.37 -14.48 -22.03
CA LEU A 20 2.14 -15.64 -21.62
C LEU A 20 1.50 -16.40 -20.45
N LEU A 21 1.02 -15.68 -19.41
CA LEU A 21 0.44 -16.30 -18.23
C LEU A 21 -1.01 -16.76 -18.43
N THR A 22 -1.69 -16.32 -19.49
CA THR A 22 -3.01 -16.84 -19.86
C THR A 22 -2.92 -18.20 -20.55
N LEU A 23 -1.80 -18.55 -21.20
CA LEU A 23 -1.65 -19.81 -21.95
C LEU A 23 -1.87 -21.06 -21.09
N PRO A 24 -1.31 -21.20 -19.86
CA PRO A 24 -1.56 -22.38 -19.02
C PRO A 24 -3.04 -22.51 -18.64
N PHE A 25 -3.72 -21.41 -18.30
CA PHE A 25 -5.15 -21.42 -18.03
C PHE A 25 -5.94 -21.83 -19.28
N LEU A 26 -5.65 -21.27 -20.44
CA LEU A 26 -6.26 -21.62 -21.72
C LEU A 26 -6.12 -23.13 -21.99
N GLY A 27 -4.90 -23.68 -21.84
CA GLY A 27 -4.66 -25.11 -22.03
C GLY A 27 -5.52 -25.97 -21.12
N VAL A 28 -5.55 -25.68 -19.81
CA VAL A 28 -6.35 -26.44 -18.84
C VAL A 28 -7.86 -26.24 -19.07
N TRP A 29 -8.30 -25.04 -19.48
CA TRP A 29 -9.69 -24.80 -19.82
C TRP A 29 -10.16 -25.69 -20.95
N PHE A 30 -9.49 -25.67 -22.10
CA PHE A 30 -9.91 -26.45 -23.28
C PHE A 30 -9.71 -27.95 -23.11
N LEU A 31 -8.62 -28.40 -22.47
CA LEU A 31 -8.31 -29.83 -22.32
C LEU A 31 -9.14 -30.49 -21.22
N TYR A 32 -9.57 -29.75 -20.20
CA TYR A 32 -10.20 -30.37 -19.05
C TYR A 32 -11.58 -29.81 -18.67
N TYR A 33 -11.74 -28.49 -18.54
CA TYR A 33 -12.97 -27.92 -17.98
C TYR A 33 -14.08 -27.70 -19.00
N ALA A 34 -13.76 -27.25 -20.22
CA ALA A 34 -14.76 -26.87 -21.22
C ALA A 34 -15.77 -27.98 -21.52
N ALA A 35 -15.33 -29.23 -21.61
CA ALA A 35 -16.21 -30.40 -21.84
C ALA A 35 -17.00 -30.83 -20.60
N ARG A 36 -16.70 -30.29 -19.39
CA ARG A 36 -17.30 -30.68 -18.11
C ARG A 36 -18.29 -29.67 -17.58
N THR A 37 -18.54 -28.58 -18.28
CA THR A 37 -19.61 -27.62 -17.96
C THR A 37 -20.98 -28.24 -18.15
N ALA A 38 -21.98 -27.77 -17.38
CA ALA A 38 -23.36 -28.30 -17.47
C ALA A 38 -23.99 -28.05 -18.86
N SER A 39 -23.55 -27.00 -19.56
CA SER A 39 -23.94 -26.66 -20.94
C SER A 39 -22.66 -26.27 -21.68
N PRO A 40 -22.01 -27.20 -22.41
CA PRO A 40 -20.81 -26.89 -23.16
C PRO A 40 -21.02 -25.77 -24.18
N TYR A 41 -20.05 -24.88 -24.29
CA TYR A 41 -20.09 -23.79 -25.26
C TYR A 41 -19.65 -24.27 -26.63
N TYR A 42 -20.45 -24.02 -27.67
CA TYR A 42 -20.12 -24.41 -29.05
C TYR A 42 -19.35 -23.33 -29.83
N TYR A 43 -19.43 -22.06 -29.40
CA TYR A 43 -18.83 -20.93 -30.11
C TYR A 43 -17.96 -20.06 -29.17
N TRP A 44 -18.29 -18.78 -29.07
CA TRP A 44 -17.48 -17.78 -28.38
C TRP A 44 -17.42 -17.92 -26.85
N GLY A 45 -18.31 -18.66 -26.22
CA GLY A 45 -18.38 -18.77 -24.76
C GLY A 45 -17.08 -19.24 -24.11
N ASN A 46 -16.37 -20.18 -24.75
CA ASN A 46 -15.07 -20.62 -24.26
C ASN A 46 -14.02 -19.49 -24.22
N TRP A 47 -14.01 -18.67 -25.27
CA TRP A 47 -13.10 -17.51 -25.35
C TRP A 47 -13.45 -16.41 -24.36
N VAL A 48 -14.74 -16.26 -24.01
CA VAL A 48 -15.16 -15.32 -22.96
C VAL A 48 -14.56 -15.71 -21.61
N VAL A 49 -14.51 -17.00 -21.27
CA VAL A 49 -13.90 -17.47 -20.01
C VAL A 49 -12.39 -17.20 -20.00
N VAL A 50 -11.71 -17.44 -21.12
CA VAL A 50 -10.28 -17.13 -21.25
C VAL A 50 -10.02 -15.63 -21.18
N ALA A 51 -10.84 -14.84 -21.87
CA ALA A 51 -10.76 -13.38 -21.82
C ALA A 51 -11.03 -12.84 -20.39
N LEU A 52 -11.94 -13.45 -19.65
CA LEU A 52 -12.21 -13.09 -18.25
C LEU A 52 -10.95 -13.33 -17.39
N PHE A 53 -10.25 -14.46 -17.54
CA PHE A 53 -8.96 -14.69 -16.88
C PHE A 53 -7.96 -13.59 -17.24
N PHE A 54 -7.78 -13.30 -18.52
CA PHE A 54 -6.84 -12.30 -19.02
C PHE A 54 -7.10 -10.92 -18.41
N VAL A 55 -8.36 -10.49 -18.35
CA VAL A 55 -8.77 -9.21 -17.77
C VAL A 55 -8.54 -9.18 -16.27
N LEU A 56 -8.95 -10.22 -15.54
CA LEU A 56 -8.74 -10.32 -14.09
C LEU A 56 -7.25 -10.32 -13.75
N TYR A 57 -6.45 -11.09 -14.48
CA TYR A 57 -5.00 -11.12 -14.27
C TYR A 57 -4.37 -9.73 -14.47
N ILE A 58 -4.70 -9.01 -15.54
CA ILE A 58 -4.19 -7.66 -15.77
C ILE A 58 -4.63 -6.72 -14.64
N LEU A 59 -5.89 -6.80 -14.21
CA LEU A 59 -6.42 -5.98 -13.13
C LEU A 59 -5.62 -6.18 -11.83
N PHE A 60 -5.47 -7.43 -11.40
CA PHE A 60 -4.72 -7.74 -10.17
C PHE A 60 -3.23 -7.45 -10.32
N CYS A 61 -2.64 -7.75 -11.45
CA CYS A 61 -1.23 -7.46 -11.70
C CYS A 61 -0.91 -5.95 -11.68
N ARG A 62 -1.86 -5.09 -12.09
CA ARG A 62 -1.77 -3.63 -11.92
C ARG A 62 -1.91 -3.21 -10.45
N ILE A 63 -2.85 -3.81 -9.72
CA ILE A 63 -3.08 -3.53 -8.31
C ILE A 63 -1.83 -3.88 -7.47
N TYR A 64 -1.16 -4.99 -7.82
CA TYR A 64 0.03 -5.47 -7.10
C TYR A 64 1.36 -4.93 -7.63
N ASP A 65 1.34 -3.99 -8.57
CA ASP A 65 2.54 -3.42 -9.20
C ASP A 65 3.44 -4.46 -9.90
N GLY A 66 2.86 -5.56 -10.37
CA GLY A 66 3.59 -6.65 -11.03
C GLY A 66 4.20 -6.30 -12.39
N PHE A 67 3.89 -5.12 -12.93
CA PHE A 67 4.45 -4.59 -14.17
C PHE A 67 5.55 -3.53 -13.97
N LEU A 68 5.94 -3.21 -12.73
CA LEU A 68 6.95 -2.19 -12.44
C LEU A 68 8.38 -2.73 -12.54
N ILE A 69 8.77 -3.16 -13.75
CA ILE A 69 10.07 -3.78 -14.05
C ILE A 69 11.26 -2.90 -13.62
N SER A 70 11.10 -1.58 -13.69
CA SER A 70 12.20 -0.63 -13.47
C SER A 70 12.40 -0.22 -12.01
N ILE A 71 11.49 -0.60 -11.10
CA ILE A 71 11.49 -0.19 -9.69
C ILE A 71 11.60 -1.40 -8.78
N ASN A 72 10.77 -2.42 -9.03
CA ASN A 72 10.66 -3.58 -8.17
C ASN A 72 11.79 -4.58 -8.43
N ARG A 73 12.22 -5.28 -7.37
CA ARG A 73 13.14 -6.42 -7.48
C ARG A 73 12.45 -7.58 -8.21
N ILE A 74 13.24 -8.45 -8.85
CA ILE A 74 12.69 -9.62 -9.58
C ILE A 74 11.77 -10.45 -8.68
N SER A 75 12.18 -10.71 -7.42
CA SER A 75 11.38 -11.45 -6.44
C SER A 75 10.03 -10.78 -6.14
N GLU A 76 9.99 -9.46 -6.05
CA GLU A 76 8.76 -8.70 -5.82
C GLU A 76 7.81 -8.76 -7.02
N ILE A 77 8.37 -8.70 -8.23
CA ILE A 77 7.60 -8.84 -9.48
C ILE A 77 6.98 -10.25 -9.55
N VAL A 78 7.78 -11.29 -9.34
CA VAL A 78 7.31 -12.69 -9.36
C VAL A 78 6.25 -12.91 -8.30
N TYR A 79 6.46 -12.42 -7.09
CA TYR A 79 5.50 -12.52 -6.00
C TYR A 79 4.17 -11.81 -6.34
N SER A 80 4.22 -10.61 -6.90
CA SER A 80 3.04 -9.85 -7.33
C SER A 80 2.26 -10.55 -8.43
N GLN A 81 2.96 -11.13 -9.40
CA GLN A 81 2.36 -11.88 -10.51
C GLN A 81 1.79 -13.23 -10.06
N ALA A 82 2.50 -13.94 -9.17
CA ALA A 82 2.01 -15.20 -8.58
C ALA A 82 0.72 -14.95 -7.78
N LEU A 83 0.68 -13.91 -6.95
CA LEU A 83 -0.51 -13.55 -6.18
C LEU A 83 -1.67 -13.17 -7.11
N SER A 84 -1.39 -12.45 -8.19
CA SER A 84 -2.40 -12.10 -9.22
C SER A 84 -2.97 -13.35 -9.89
N SER A 85 -2.12 -14.33 -10.21
CA SER A 85 -2.55 -15.62 -10.78
C SER A 85 -3.40 -16.42 -9.80
N VAL A 86 -2.97 -16.53 -8.53
CA VAL A 86 -3.72 -17.23 -7.48
C VAL A 86 -5.14 -16.68 -7.34
N ILE A 87 -5.28 -15.34 -7.26
CA ILE A 87 -6.58 -14.71 -7.10
C ILE A 87 -7.44 -14.90 -8.37
N SER A 88 -6.86 -14.73 -9.55
CA SER A 88 -7.56 -14.91 -10.82
C SER A 88 -8.03 -16.34 -11.00
N ASP A 89 -7.16 -17.32 -10.76
CA ASP A 89 -7.50 -18.74 -10.83
C ASP A 89 -8.56 -19.13 -9.80
N PHE A 90 -8.48 -18.61 -8.58
CA PHE A 90 -9.50 -18.85 -7.55
C PHE A 90 -10.88 -18.31 -7.97
N LEU A 91 -10.94 -17.09 -8.49
CA LEU A 91 -12.20 -16.51 -8.97
C LEU A 91 -12.76 -17.29 -10.16
N LEU A 92 -11.88 -17.69 -11.10
CA LEU A 92 -12.29 -18.53 -12.23
C LEU A 92 -12.72 -19.92 -11.78
N TYR A 93 -12.08 -20.52 -10.77
CA TYR A 93 -12.54 -21.77 -10.20
C TYR A 93 -13.97 -21.70 -9.68
N VAL A 94 -14.33 -20.62 -8.97
CA VAL A 94 -15.71 -20.38 -8.54
C VAL A 94 -16.64 -20.30 -9.74
N VAL A 95 -16.27 -19.54 -10.78
CA VAL A 95 -17.03 -19.45 -12.04
C VAL A 95 -17.19 -20.82 -12.70
N ILE A 96 -16.12 -21.62 -12.78
CA ILE A 96 -16.13 -22.97 -13.35
C ILE A 96 -17.07 -23.88 -12.57
N CYS A 97 -17.07 -23.84 -11.23
CA CYS A 97 -18.00 -24.61 -10.41
C CYS A 97 -19.45 -24.19 -10.64
N LEU A 98 -19.73 -22.89 -10.76
CA LEU A 98 -21.07 -22.40 -11.09
C LEU A 98 -21.54 -22.85 -12.48
N LEU A 99 -20.68 -22.77 -13.49
CA LEU A 99 -20.98 -23.24 -14.87
C LEU A 99 -21.18 -24.75 -14.93
N SER A 100 -20.47 -25.50 -14.10
CA SER A 100 -20.57 -26.97 -14.02
C SER A 100 -21.68 -27.46 -13.09
N LYS A 101 -22.31 -26.56 -12.31
CA LYS A 101 -23.32 -26.87 -11.27
C LYS A 101 -22.86 -27.92 -10.27
N ARG A 102 -21.56 -28.07 -10.08
CA ARG A 102 -20.93 -29.04 -9.14
C ARG A 102 -19.52 -28.59 -8.82
N LEU A 103 -18.99 -29.08 -7.69
CA LEU A 103 -17.58 -28.92 -7.38
C LEU A 103 -16.74 -29.75 -8.37
N VAL A 104 -15.87 -29.09 -9.11
CA VAL A 104 -14.99 -29.72 -10.10
C VAL A 104 -13.61 -29.93 -9.47
N ASN A 105 -12.87 -30.95 -9.94
CA ASN A 105 -11.51 -31.20 -9.45
C ASN A 105 -10.61 -29.97 -9.68
N PRO A 106 -9.99 -29.37 -8.65
CA PRO A 106 -9.12 -28.21 -8.78
C PRO A 106 -7.69 -28.53 -9.23
N LEU A 107 -7.26 -29.79 -9.21
CA LEU A 107 -5.87 -30.20 -9.49
C LEU A 107 -5.33 -29.70 -10.85
N PRO A 108 -6.10 -29.74 -11.96
CA PRO A 108 -5.61 -29.22 -13.22
C PRO A 108 -5.31 -27.72 -13.18
N LEU A 109 -6.15 -26.94 -12.47
CA LEU A 109 -5.95 -25.50 -12.30
C LEU A 109 -4.74 -25.22 -11.41
N PHE A 110 -4.53 -26.03 -10.36
CA PHE A 110 -3.31 -25.96 -9.57
C PHE A 110 -2.05 -26.26 -10.39
N GLY A 111 -2.12 -27.23 -11.31
CA GLY A 111 -1.05 -27.48 -12.28
C GLY A 111 -0.77 -26.27 -13.19
N ALA A 112 -1.84 -25.60 -13.68
CA ALA A 112 -1.71 -24.37 -14.46
C ALA A 112 -1.04 -23.26 -13.64
N LEU A 113 -1.44 -23.10 -12.37
CA LEU A 113 -0.84 -22.12 -11.45
C LEU A 113 0.67 -22.32 -11.26
N VAL A 114 1.12 -23.56 -11.08
CA VAL A 114 2.56 -23.87 -10.98
C VAL A 114 3.30 -23.43 -12.24
N VAL A 115 2.76 -23.73 -13.41
CA VAL A 115 3.35 -23.30 -14.70
C VAL A 115 3.34 -21.78 -14.83
N GLN A 116 2.26 -21.11 -14.43
CA GLN A 116 2.17 -19.64 -14.43
C GLN A 116 3.25 -19.02 -13.55
N VAL A 117 3.49 -19.54 -12.35
CA VAL A 117 4.54 -19.04 -11.45
C VAL A 117 5.93 -19.21 -12.05
N LEU A 118 6.21 -20.35 -12.69
CA LEU A 118 7.47 -20.57 -13.39
C LEU A 118 7.66 -19.61 -14.56
N LEU A 119 6.61 -19.42 -15.38
CA LEU A 119 6.62 -18.47 -16.50
C LEU A 119 6.76 -17.02 -16.02
N SER A 120 6.15 -16.68 -14.89
CA SER A 120 6.32 -15.37 -14.22
C SER A 120 7.80 -15.13 -13.86
N GLY A 121 8.46 -16.13 -13.26
CA GLY A 121 9.88 -16.05 -12.92
C GLY A 121 10.76 -15.86 -14.16
N LEU A 122 10.51 -16.64 -15.19
CA LEU A 122 11.25 -16.54 -16.46
C LEU A 122 11.04 -15.16 -17.12
N TRP A 123 9.78 -14.72 -17.20
CA TRP A 123 9.47 -13.42 -17.79
C TRP A 123 10.08 -12.26 -16.98
N ALA A 124 9.96 -12.28 -15.65
CA ALA A 124 10.49 -11.24 -14.79
C ALA A 124 12.02 -11.13 -14.95
N TYR A 125 12.73 -12.26 -14.98
CA TYR A 125 14.17 -12.31 -15.21
C TYR A 125 14.54 -11.74 -16.58
N CYS A 126 13.90 -12.22 -17.65
CA CYS A 126 14.16 -11.75 -19.02
C CYS A 126 13.83 -10.27 -19.20
N ALA A 127 12.66 -9.83 -18.70
CA ALA A 127 12.22 -8.45 -18.81
C ALA A 127 13.13 -7.48 -18.03
N HIS A 128 13.55 -7.87 -16.82
CA HIS A 128 14.48 -7.09 -16.00
C HIS A 128 15.85 -6.98 -16.68
N ARG A 129 16.41 -8.09 -17.15
CA ARG A 129 17.70 -8.10 -17.86
C ARG A 129 17.63 -7.27 -19.15
N TRP A 130 16.56 -7.45 -19.94
CA TRP A 130 16.33 -6.68 -21.15
C TRP A 130 16.20 -5.18 -20.86
N TYR A 131 15.44 -4.81 -19.82
CA TYR A 131 15.24 -3.40 -19.45
C TYR A 131 16.58 -2.72 -19.14
N PHE A 132 17.34 -3.25 -18.21
CA PHE A 132 18.60 -2.62 -17.78
C PHE A 132 19.75 -2.76 -18.80
N SER A 133 19.63 -3.64 -19.80
CA SER A 133 20.58 -3.66 -20.94
C SER A 133 20.26 -2.58 -21.98
N LYS A 134 19.00 -2.16 -22.11
CA LYS A 134 18.55 -1.17 -23.11
C LYS A 134 18.47 0.25 -22.54
N PHE A 135 18.24 0.39 -21.26
CA PHE A 135 18.03 1.66 -20.58
C PHE A 135 19.09 1.81 -19.48
N PRO A 136 20.16 2.55 -19.74
CA PRO A 136 21.19 2.81 -18.73
C PRO A 136 20.63 3.65 -17.59
N ALA A 137 21.31 3.60 -16.44
CA ALA A 137 20.93 4.36 -15.28
C ALA A 137 20.92 5.87 -15.59
N LYS A 138 19.84 6.55 -15.21
CA LYS A 138 19.67 7.99 -15.42
C LYS A 138 20.62 8.77 -14.52
N ARG A 139 21.29 9.78 -15.10
CA ARG A 139 22.11 10.72 -14.32
C ARG A 139 21.18 11.53 -13.41
N THR A 140 21.41 11.43 -12.11
CA THR A 140 20.46 11.91 -11.10
C THR A 140 21.15 12.84 -10.12
N ALA A 141 20.48 13.96 -9.80
CA ALA A 141 20.85 14.83 -8.69
C ALA A 141 19.84 14.69 -7.56
N VAL A 142 20.32 14.76 -6.31
CA VAL A 142 19.50 14.87 -5.10
C VAL A 142 19.70 16.25 -4.52
N ILE A 143 18.64 17.02 -4.39
CA ILE A 143 18.64 18.34 -3.76
C ILE A 143 17.82 18.24 -2.49
N TYR A 144 18.43 18.63 -1.38
CA TYR A 144 17.81 18.54 -0.06
C TYR A 144 17.92 19.86 0.71
N ASP A 145 17.07 20.01 1.70
CA ASP A 145 17.15 21.10 2.69
C ASP A 145 17.08 20.49 4.10
N VAL A 146 15.91 20.30 4.66
CA VAL A 146 15.72 19.75 6.00
C VAL A 146 15.88 18.22 6.05
N ARG A 147 15.65 17.54 4.93
CA ARG A 147 15.63 16.06 4.85
C ARG A 147 16.76 15.53 3.99
N GLU A 148 17.83 15.14 4.62
CA GLU A 148 19.00 14.51 4.01
C GLU A 148 18.85 12.98 3.89
N GLY A 149 19.75 12.32 3.16
CA GLY A 149 19.90 10.86 3.14
C GLY A 149 19.04 10.13 2.13
N LEU A 150 18.40 10.81 1.18
CA LEU A 150 17.63 10.15 0.12
C LEU A 150 18.51 9.26 -0.77
N GLU A 151 19.78 9.63 -0.97
CA GLU A 151 20.80 8.85 -1.69
C GLU A 151 20.97 7.46 -1.07
N ARG A 152 21.02 7.34 0.26
CA ARG A 152 21.12 6.06 0.97
C ARG A 152 19.90 5.19 0.73
N LEU A 153 18.72 5.79 0.65
CA LEU A 153 17.49 5.05 0.34
C LEU A 153 17.53 4.47 -1.08
N VAL A 154 18.07 5.20 -2.06
CA VAL A 154 18.24 4.69 -3.43
C VAL A 154 19.13 3.46 -3.45
N GLU A 155 20.21 3.44 -2.67
CA GLU A 155 21.11 2.29 -2.50
C GLU A 155 20.42 1.13 -1.76
N GLU A 156 19.81 1.39 -0.61
CA GLU A 156 19.12 0.39 0.21
C GLU A 156 18.02 -0.36 -0.55
N TYR A 157 17.28 0.37 -1.40
CA TYR A 157 16.23 -0.22 -2.24
C TYR A 157 16.75 -0.84 -3.55
N GLY A 158 18.08 -0.76 -3.82
CA GLY A 158 18.70 -1.31 -5.02
C GLY A 158 18.28 -0.59 -6.32
N LEU A 159 17.95 0.70 -6.22
CA LEU A 159 17.52 1.54 -7.34
C LEU A 159 18.70 2.19 -8.09
N GLU A 160 19.95 1.89 -7.75
CA GLU A 160 21.18 2.39 -8.41
C GLU A 160 21.20 2.06 -9.90
N LYS A 161 20.65 0.90 -10.28
CA LYS A 161 20.53 0.49 -11.70
C LYS A 161 19.62 1.40 -12.50
N LYS A 162 18.73 2.14 -11.85
CA LYS A 162 17.80 3.08 -12.47
C LYS A 162 18.25 4.54 -12.33
N PHE A 163 18.77 4.89 -11.16
CA PHE A 163 19.18 6.24 -10.79
C PHE A 163 20.65 6.26 -10.38
N LYS A 164 21.52 6.79 -11.23
CA LYS A 164 22.92 6.99 -10.90
C LYS A 164 23.08 8.37 -10.28
N ILE A 165 23.13 8.43 -8.95
CA ILE A 165 23.34 9.69 -8.24
C ILE A 165 24.75 10.20 -8.55
N GLN A 166 24.84 11.38 -9.15
CA GLN A 166 26.09 12.06 -9.47
C GLN A 166 26.35 13.21 -8.52
N ILE A 167 25.30 13.88 -8.06
CA ILE A 167 25.38 15.06 -7.23
C ILE A 167 24.33 14.96 -6.12
N ALA A 168 24.76 15.20 -4.89
CA ALA A 168 23.90 15.47 -3.75
C ALA A 168 24.30 16.82 -3.18
N MET A 169 23.36 17.78 -3.10
CA MET A 169 23.65 19.14 -2.70
C MET A 169 22.50 19.79 -1.95
N ASN A 170 22.84 20.77 -1.11
CA ASN A 170 21.84 21.59 -0.44
C ASN A 170 21.13 22.53 -1.44
N VAL A 171 19.89 22.91 -1.12
CA VAL A 171 19.04 23.77 -1.96
C VAL A 171 19.70 25.11 -2.30
N GLN A 172 20.42 25.72 -1.38
CA GLN A 172 21.10 27.01 -1.61
C GLN A 172 22.21 26.90 -2.66
N GLN A 173 22.97 25.79 -2.64
CA GLN A 173 23.99 25.49 -3.65
C GLN A 173 23.35 25.23 -5.01
N ALA A 174 22.22 24.53 -5.04
CA ALA A 174 21.46 24.26 -6.26
C ALA A 174 20.89 25.54 -6.89
N LEU A 175 20.39 26.47 -6.07
CA LEU A 175 19.87 27.75 -6.52
C LEU A 175 20.97 28.66 -7.07
N ALA A 176 22.16 28.64 -6.47
CA ALA A 176 23.32 29.42 -6.94
C ALA A 176 23.87 28.87 -8.24
N ASN A 177 23.84 27.54 -8.46
CA ASN A 177 24.48 26.88 -9.60
C ASN A 177 23.49 25.97 -10.37
N LYS A 178 22.36 26.52 -10.81
CA LYS A 178 21.32 25.76 -11.53
C LYS A 178 21.81 25.06 -12.79
N GLU A 179 22.87 25.62 -13.41
CA GLU A 179 23.45 25.08 -14.65
C GLU A 179 24.00 23.65 -14.50
N LEU A 180 24.43 23.27 -13.28
CA LEU A 180 24.85 21.90 -12.99
C LEU A 180 23.74 20.87 -13.25
N LEU A 181 22.49 21.29 -13.11
CA LEU A 181 21.33 20.44 -13.36
C LEU A 181 21.10 20.14 -14.83
N ASN A 182 21.63 20.94 -15.76
CA ASN A 182 21.48 20.71 -17.21
C ASN A 182 22.10 19.39 -17.68
N GLN A 183 23.04 18.83 -16.91
CA GLN A 183 23.65 17.54 -17.20
C GLN A 183 22.86 16.35 -16.63
N MET A 184 21.83 16.62 -15.83
CA MET A 184 21.01 15.60 -15.16
C MET A 184 19.77 15.28 -15.96
N GLU A 185 19.36 14.02 -15.93
CA GLU A 185 18.11 13.54 -16.54
C GLU A 185 16.99 13.47 -15.52
N THR A 186 17.36 13.43 -14.22
CA THR A 186 16.41 13.30 -13.10
C THR A 186 16.91 14.09 -11.90
N VAL A 187 15.98 14.73 -11.20
CA VAL A 187 16.25 15.45 -9.96
C VAL A 187 15.26 14.99 -8.88
N PHE A 188 15.77 14.67 -7.70
CA PHE A 188 14.97 14.44 -6.50
C PHE A 188 15.00 15.69 -5.63
N LEU A 189 13.83 16.17 -5.21
CA LEU A 189 13.65 17.30 -4.30
C LEU A 189 13.13 16.80 -2.96
N SER A 190 13.95 16.90 -1.90
CA SER A 190 13.66 16.34 -0.58
C SER A 190 13.62 17.43 0.50
N GLY A 191 12.47 17.61 1.14
CA GLY A 191 12.30 18.50 2.30
C GLY A 191 12.48 20.00 2.00
N ILE A 192 12.39 20.44 0.74
CA ILE A 192 12.65 21.83 0.32
C ILE A 192 11.44 22.72 0.55
N HIS A 193 11.66 23.95 1.02
CA HIS A 193 10.60 24.94 1.17
C HIS A 193 9.93 25.30 -0.17
N SER A 194 8.63 25.62 -0.13
CA SER A 194 7.80 25.80 -1.34
C SER A 194 8.32 26.86 -2.29
N HIS A 195 8.91 27.95 -1.79
CA HIS A 195 9.48 29.01 -2.63
C HIS A 195 10.63 28.48 -3.49
N ASP A 196 11.65 27.93 -2.86
CA ASP A 196 12.88 27.45 -3.53
C ASP A 196 12.59 26.23 -4.40
N ARG A 197 11.73 25.35 -3.93
CA ARG A 197 11.25 24.20 -4.71
C ARG A 197 10.57 24.63 -6.01
N ASN A 198 9.71 25.66 -5.97
CA ASN A 198 9.02 26.15 -7.16
C ASN A 198 9.99 26.76 -8.18
N ILE A 199 11.07 27.40 -7.72
CA ILE A 199 12.12 27.91 -8.61
C ILE A 199 12.83 26.76 -9.32
N LEU A 200 13.25 25.74 -8.56
CA LEU A 200 13.93 24.56 -9.10
C LEU A 200 13.01 23.75 -10.02
N LEU A 201 11.75 23.55 -9.63
CA LEU A 201 10.75 22.81 -10.40
C LEU A 201 10.53 23.47 -11.77
N LYS A 202 10.33 24.79 -11.82
CA LYS A 202 10.15 25.53 -13.08
C LYS A 202 11.38 25.40 -13.97
N TYR A 203 12.57 25.55 -13.40
CA TYR A 203 13.82 25.39 -14.13
C TYR A 203 13.97 23.98 -14.74
N CYS A 204 13.72 22.94 -13.93
CA CYS A 204 13.82 21.56 -14.40
C CYS A 204 12.79 21.25 -15.50
N VAL A 205 11.54 21.71 -15.34
CA VAL A 205 10.49 21.52 -16.35
C VAL A 205 10.85 22.24 -17.66
N GLU A 206 11.39 23.46 -17.60
CA GLU A 206 11.87 24.20 -18.76
C GLU A 206 12.99 23.45 -19.51
N LYS A 207 13.87 22.76 -18.78
CA LYS A 207 14.99 22.00 -19.34
C LYS A 207 14.66 20.52 -19.65
N ASP A 208 13.40 20.11 -19.61
CA ASP A 208 12.92 18.71 -19.80
C ASP A 208 13.60 17.70 -18.85
N ILE A 209 13.92 18.13 -17.64
CA ILE A 209 14.49 17.29 -16.58
C ILE A 209 13.34 16.70 -15.76
N ASN A 210 13.34 15.37 -15.55
CA ASN A 210 12.33 14.73 -14.72
C ASN A 210 12.53 15.04 -13.24
N VAL A 211 11.48 15.49 -12.55
CA VAL A 211 11.56 15.84 -11.14
C VAL A 211 10.69 14.91 -10.30
N TYR A 212 11.27 14.36 -9.24
CA TYR A 212 10.56 13.65 -8.17
C TYR A 212 10.56 14.53 -6.92
N VAL A 213 9.39 14.82 -6.40
CA VAL A 213 9.24 15.68 -5.21
C VAL A 213 8.67 14.86 -4.07
N ILE A 214 9.29 14.91 -2.89
CA ILE A 214 8.66 14.46 -1.66
C ILE A 214 7.69 15.54 -1.22
N PRO A 215 6.36 15.30 -1.27
CA PRO A 215 5.38 16.35 -1.03
C PRO A 215 5.36 16.76 0.46
N ARG A 216 5.13 18.03 0.73
CA ARG A 216 4.79 18.55 2.05
C ARG A 216 3.27 18.52 2.24
N ILE A 217 2.79 18.69 3.48
CA ILE A 217 1.36 18.69 3.82
C ILE A 217 0.58 19.65 2.92
N GLY A 218 1.05 20.88 2.73
CA GLY A 218 0.42 21.86 1.84
C GLY A 218 0.28 21.40 0.41
N ASP A 219 1.27 20.68 -0.13
CA ASP A 219 1.21 20.16 -1.50
C ASP A 219 0.14 19.10 -1.66
N VAL A 220 0.02 18.22 -0.65
CA VAL A 220 -1.01 17.17 -0.66
C VAL A 220 -2.40 17.78 -0.55
N LEU A 221 -2.59 18.79 0.31
CA LEU A 221 -3.86 19.50 0.40
C LEU A 221 -4.22 20.18 -0.94
N MET A 222 -3.24 20.82 -1.60
CA MET A 222 -3.43 21.44 -2.90
C MET A 222 -3.71 20.40 -4.02
N SER A 223 -3.17 19.19 -3.93
CA SER A 223 -3.41 18.14 -4.93
C SER A 223 -4.88 17.68 -4.96
N GLY A 224 -5.58 17.76 -3.84
CA GLY A 224 -7.02 17.47 -3.73
C GLY A 224 -7.94 18.66 -4.07
N ALA A 225 -7.38 19.80 -4.50
CA ALA A 225 -8.14 21.00 -4.81
C ALA A 225 -8.98 20.83 -6.08
N GLN A 226 -10.18 21.42 -6.08
CA GLN A 226 -11.02 21.49 -7.26
C GLN A 226 -10.68 22.73 -8.08
N SER A 227 -10.39 22.54 -9.36
CA SER A 227 -10.17 23.64 -10.30
C SER A 227 -11.50 24.29 -10.66
N MET A 228 -11.59 25.60 -10.54
CA MET A 228 -12.76 26.38 -10.92
C MET A 228 -12.37 27.70 -11.58
N HIS A 229 -13.30 28.29 -12.31
CA HIS A 229 -13.14 29.60 -12.89
C HIS A 229 -14.14 30.56 -12.24
N MET A 230 -13.64 31.58 -11.58
CA MET A 230 -14.45 32.67 -11.02
C MET A 230 -13.82 34.02 -11.38
N PHE A 231 -14.63 35.02 -11.67
CA PHE A 231 -14.18 36.36 -12.04
C PHE A 231 -13.18 36.40 -13.21
N HIS A 232 -13.33 35.46 -14.17
CA HIS A 232 -12.40 35.22 -15.30
C HIS A 232 -10.97 34.82 -14.86
N LEU A 233 -10.81 34.34 -13.63
CA LEU A 233 -9.54 33.87 -13.09
C LEU A 233 -9.59 32.37 -12.81
N PRO A 234 -8.51 31.62 -13.09
CA PRO A 234 -8.39 30.24 -12.64
C PRO A 234 -8.16 30.23 -11.12
N MET A 235 -8.98 29.49 -10.40
CA MET A 235 -8.90 29.33 -8.96
C MET A 235 -8.84 27.86 -8.56
N LEU A 236 -8.19 27.59 -7.43
CA LEU A 236 -8.19 26.29 -6.77
C LEU A 236 -8.97 26.40 -5.47
N GLN A 237 -10.06 25.67 -5.38
CA GLN A 237 -10.81 25.55 -4.13
C GLN A 237 -10.23 24.42 -3.30
N VAL A 238 -9.59 24.76 -2.20
CA VAL A 238 -9.11 23.81 -1.19
C VAL A 238 -10.13 23.77 -0.07
N GLY A 239 -10.58 22.60 0.27
CA GLY A 239 -11.58 22.40 1.31
C GLY A 239 -11.25 21.20 2.19
N ARG A 240 -12.05 21.04 3.25
CA ARG A 240 -12.04 19.84 4.06
C ARG A 240 -12.52 18.65 3.21
N TYR A 241 -12.14 17.41 3.58
CA TYR A 241 -12.58 16.18 2.94
C TYR A 241 -14.12 16.13 2.76
N HIS A 242 -14.56 16.20 1.51
CA HIS A 242 -15.97 16.12 1.14
C HIS A 242 -16.15 15.12 -0.03
N PRO A 243 -16.05 13.82 0.24
CA PRO A 243 -16.28 12.80 -0.78
C PRO A 243 -17.73 12.82 -1.23
N SER A 244 -17.97 12.41 -2.48
CA SER A 244 -19.32 12.36 -3.01
C SER A 244 -20.23 11.44 -2.19
N PRO A 245 -21.52 11.78 -2.01
CA PRO A 245 -22.47 10.91 -1.30
C PRO A 245 -22.57 9.51 -1.91
N VAL A 246 -22.45 9.40 -3.24
CA VAL A 246 -22.46 8.12 -3.96
C VAL A 246 -21.26 7.25 -3.53
N TYR A 247 -20.06 7.84 -3.47
CA TYR A 247 -18.87 7.12 -2.98
C TYR A 247 -19.07 6.63 -1.53
N LEU A 248 -19.59 7.49 -0.64
CA LEU A 248 -19.81 7.10 0.76
C LEU A 248 -20.85 5.99 0.89
N PHE A 249 -21.91 6.02 0.09
CA PHE A 249 -22.92 4.97 0.07
C PHE A 249 -22.36 3.64 -0.42
N LEU A 250 -21.65 3.64 -1.56
CA LEU A 250 -21.02 2.46 -2.11
C LEU A 250 -19.96 1.89 -1.16
N LYS A 251 -19.12 2.75 -0.59
CA LYS A 251 -18.13 2.37 0.40
C LYS A 251 -18.77 1.70 1.62
N ARG A 252 -19.82 2.31 2.18
CA ARG A 252 -20.51 1.77 3.35
C ARG A 252 -21.21 0.44 3.04
N GLY A 253 -21.86 0.34 1.89
CA GLY A 253 -22.49 -0.91 1.43
C GLY A 253 -21.46 -2.03 1.30
N PHE A 254 -20.32 -1.73 0.70
CA PHE A 254 -19.22 -2.67 0.56
C PHE A 254 -18.60 -3.05 1.91
N ASP A 255 -18.37 -2.07 2.81
CA ASP A 255 -17.86 -2.32 4.17
C ASP A 255 -18.75 -3.32 4.93
N ILE A 256 -20.08 -3.14 4.89
CA ILE A 256 -21.04 -4.03 5.56
C ILE A 256 -21.00 -5.41 4.91
N LEU A 257 -21.08 -5.49 3.59
CA LEU A 257 -21.13 -6.75 2.87
C LEU A 257 -19.85 -7.57 3.07
N ALA A 258 -18.70 -6.95 2.82
CA ALA A 258 -17.40 -7.61 2.94
C ALA A 258 -17.11 -8.04 4.39
N SER A 259 -17.34 -7.15 5.37
CA SER A 259 -17.12 -7.48 6.79
C SER A 259 -18.10 -8.53 7.30
N GLY A 260 -19.37 -8.51 6.83
CA GLY A 260 -20.36 -9.52 7.17
C GLY A 260 -19.96 -10.90 6.65
N ILE A 261 -19.64 -11.00 5.35
CA ILE A 261 -19.17 -12.24 4.74
C ILE A 261 -17.89 -12.74 5.43
N ALA A 262 -16.91 -11.86 5.65
CA ALA A 262 -15.67 -12.23 6.32
C ALA A 262 -15.92 -12.74 7.76
N THR A 263 -16.80 -12.11 8.51
CA THR A 263 -17.15 -12.54 9.87
C THR A 263 -17.78 -13.94 9.89
N VAL A 264 -18.68 -14.24 8.93
CA VAL A 264 -19.30 -15.56 8.81
C VAL A 264 -18.27 -16.62 8.41
N ILE A 265 -17.47 -16.37 7.38
CA ILE A 265 -16.44 -17.32 6.90
C ILE A 265 -15.39 -17.58 7.97
N LEU A 266 -14.95 -16.53 8.69
CA LEU A 266 -13.92 -16.63 9.72
C LEU A 266 -14.47 -17.02 11.10
N SER A 267 -15.77 -17.25 11.26
CA SER A 267 -16.37 -17.64 12.55
C SER A 267 -15.71 -18.86 13.20
N PRO A 268 -15.28 -19.92 12.48
CA PRO A 268 -14.54 -21.02 13.09
C PRO A 268 -13.19 -20.59 13.65
N VAL A 269 -12.50 -19.65 12.98
CA VAL A 269 -11.22 -19.09 13.45
C VAL A 269 -11.45 -18.24 14.70
N PHE A 270 -12.53 -17.44 14.73
CA PHE A 270 -12.94 -16.68 15.92
C PHE A 270 -13.15 -17.61 17.11
N LEU A 271 -13.91 -18.68 16.93
CA LEU A 271 -14.20 -19.66 17.99
C LEU A 271 -12.93 -20.36 18.48
N ALA A 272 -12.11 -20.86 17.57
CA ALA A 272 -10.85 -21.53 17.91
C ALA A 272 -9.91 -20.59 18.69
N THR A 273 -9.77 -19.33 18.25
CA THR A 273 -8.95 -18.31 18.90
C THR A 273 -9.51 -17.98 20.31
N ALA A 274 -10.82 -17.81 20.43
CA ALA A 274 -11.49 -17.56 21.70
C ALA A 274 -11.26 -18.67 22.70
N ILE A 275 -11.38 -19.94 22.27
CA ILE A 275 -11.12 -21.14 23.10
C ILE A 275 -9.63 -21.17 23.51
N ALA A 276 -8.71 -20.92 22.59
CA ALA A 276 -7.28 -20.94 22.90
C ALA A 276 -6.89 -19.88 23.95
N ILE A 277 -7.39 -18.65 23.83
CA ILE A 277 -7.15 -17.58 24.80
C ILE A 277 -7.78 -17.95 26.16
N LYS A 278 -9.02 -18.43 26.16
CA LYS A 278 -9.73 -18.79 27.40
C LYS A 278 -9.08 -19.94 28.14
N ARG A 279 -8.56 -20.96 27.44
CA ARG A 279 -7.86 -22.10 28.03
C ARG A 279 -6.46 -21.75 28.57
N TYR A 280 -5.84 -20.71 28.07
CA TYR A 280 -4.49 -20.33 28.48
C TYR A 280 -4.45 -19.77 29.92
N ASP A 281 -5.31 -18.81 30.25
CA ASP A 281 -5.30 -18.10 31.54
C ASP A 281 -6.69 -17.76 32.10
N GLY A 282 -7.79 -18.28 31.50
CA GLY A 282 -9.13 -18.03 31.95
C GLY A 282 -9.70 -16.64 31.79
N GLY A 283 -8.86 -15.67 31.35
CA GLY A 283 -9.20 -14.25 31.24
C GLY A 283 -10.16 -13.92 30.09
N PRO A 284 -10.45 -12.61 29.85
CA PRO A 284 -11.34 -12.16 28.79
C PRO A 284 -10.74 -12.46 27.41
N VAL A 285 -11.61 -12.87 26.47
CA VAL A 285 -11.21 -13.19 25.08
C VAL A 285 -10.89 -11.93 24.30
N PHE A 286 -11.70 -10.88 24.48
CA PHE A 286 -11.56 -9.61 23.78
C PHE A 286 -10.86 -8.57 24.66
N TYR A 287 -10.04 -7.76 24.00
CA TYR A 287 -9.45 -6.57 24.54
C TYR A 287 -10.05 -5.36 23.84
N LYS A 288 -10.43 -4.36 24.62
CA LYS A 288 -10.99 -3.10 24.14
C LYS A 288 -9.99 -1.98 24.40
N GLN A 289 -9.82 -1.10 23.41
CA GLN A 289 -8.91 0.03 23.53
C GLN A 289 -9.52 1.27 22.89
N GLN A 290 -9.48 2.39 23.59
CA GLN A 290 -9.93 3.66 23.05
C GLN A 290 -9.06 4.11 21.89
N ARG A 291 -9.70 4.54 20.82
CA ARG A 291 -9.08 5.04 19.58
C ARG A 291 -9.87 6.22 19.02
N LEU A 292 -9.17 7.04 18.21
CA LEU A 292 -9.77 8.16 17.51
C LEU A 292 -10.28 7.72 16.13
N THR A 293 -11.46 8.23 15.76
CA THR A 293 -12.02 8.11 14.41
C THR A 293 -12.39 9.50 13.87
N LYS A 294 -13.20 9.56 12.83
CA LYS A 294 -13.60 10.81 12.17
C LYS A 294 -14.06 11.88 13.18
N ASP A 295 -13.61 13.11 12.94
CA ASP A 295 -13.91 14.31 13.74
C ASP A 295 -13.45 14.21 15.21
N GLY A 296 -12.42 13.38 15.48
CA GLY A 296 -11.86 13.20 16.82
C GLY A 296 -12.76 12.41 17.78
N LYS A 297 -13.79 11.73 17.27
CA LYS A 297 -14.66 10.89 18.11
C LYS A 297 -13.88 9.71 18.65
N ILE A 298 -14.09 9.40 19.93
CA ILE A 298 -13.48 8.24 20.59
C ILE A 298 -14.42 7.02 20.41
N PHE A 299 -13.84 5.87 20.07
CA PHE A 299 -14.53 4.59 20.03
C PHE A 299 -13.64 3.48 20.61
N GLU A 300 -14.23 2.35 20.95
CA GLU A 300 -13.51 1.17 21.45
C GLU A 300 -13.18 0.24 20.28
N VAL A 301 -11.91 0.12 19.91
CA VAL A 301 -11.46 -0.89 18.97
C VAL A 301 -11.46 -2.26 19.66
N LEU A 302 -12.02 -3.27 19.00
CA LEU A 302 -12.06 -4.65 19.47
C LEU A 302 -10.87 -5.44 18.91
N LYS A 303 -10.15 -6.14 19.78
CA LYS A 303 -9.09 -7.08 19.39
C LYS A 303 -9.21 -8.38 20.18
N PHE A 304 -8.63 -9.45 19.67
CA PHE A 304 -8.35 -10.60 20.53
C PHE A 304 -7.24 -10.25 21.51
N ARG A 305 -7.37 -10.65 22.76
CA ARG A 305 -6.36 -10.41 23.77
C ARG A 305 -5.11 -11.22 23.47
N SER A 306 -4.02 -10.54 23.23
CA SER A 306 -2.70 -11.11 22.93
C SER A 306 -1.69 -10.95 24.05
N MET A 307 -2.00 -10.13 25.06
CA MET A 307 -1.15 -9.86 26.22
C MET A 307 -1.78 -10.40 27.51
N ARG A 308 -0.99 -10.51 28.57
CA ARG A 308 -1.46 -10.90 29.93
C ARG A 308 -2.48 -9.88 30.43
N VAL A 309 -3.37 -10.31 31.35
CA VAL A 309 -4.42 -9.44 31.92
C VAL A 309 -3.84 -8.22 32.64
N ASP A 310 -2.62 -8.34 33.15
CA ASP A 310 -1.92 -7.34 33.93
C ASP A 310 -0.89 -6.51 33.13
N ALA A 311 -0.88 -6.63 31.81
CA ALA A 311 0.12 -6.02 30.92
C ALA A 311 0.20 -4.48 31.01
N GLU A 312 -0.85 -3.77 31.39
CA GLU A 312 -0.93 -2.31 31.53
C GLU A 312 -1.53 -1.91 32.89
N LYS A 313 -1.21 -2.64 34.00
CA LYS A 313 -1.72 -2.31 35.35
C LYS A 313 -1.28 -0.92 35.85
N ASP A 314 -0.15 -0.42 35.35
CA ASP A 314 0.38 0.90 35.69
C ASP A 314 -0.34 2.06 34.95
N GLY A 315 -1.31 1.74 34.07
CA GLY A 315 -2.06 2.73 33.28
C GLY A 315 -1.26 3.51 32.24
N VAL A 316 0.02 3.17 32.07
CA VAL A 316 0.89 3.87 31.11
C VAL A 316 0.79 3.24 29.73
N ALA A 317 0.38 4.04 28.73
CA ALA A 317 0.33 3.64 27.35
C ALA A 317 1.74 3.45 26.78
N ARG A 318 2.14 2.19 26.53
CA ARG A 318 3.44 1.84 25.95
C ARG A 318 3.27 1.23 24.58
N LEU A 319 4.15 1.61 23.65
CA LEU A 319 4.28 0.91 22.38
C LEU A 319 4.85 -0.50 22.63
N SER A 320 4.38 -1.49 21.87
CA SER A 320 4.95 -2.84 21.95
C SER A 320 6.35 -2.88 21.34
N THR A 321 7.30 -3.52 22.04
CA THR A 321 8.68 -3.69 21.59
C THR A 321 8.87 -4.87 20.62
N GLY A 322 7.79 -5.35 19.99
CA GLY A 322 7.81 -6.46 19.02
C GLY A 322 7.82 -7.84 19.69
N ASP A 323 8.50 -8.80 19.07
CA ASP A 323 8.47 -10.22 19.48
C ASP A 323 9.13 -10.49 20.85
N LYS A 324 9.97 -9.59 21.33
CA LYS A 324 10.67 -9.69 22.63
C LYS A 324 9.88 -9.12 23.81
N ASP A 325 8.65 -8.65 23.58
CA ASP A 325 7.78 -8.11 24.63
C ASP A 325 7.27 -9.25 25.54
N ASP A 326 7.72 -9.29 26.76
CA ASP A 326 7.39 -10.33 27.77
C ASP A 326 5.92 -10.31 28.25
N ARG A 327 5.21 -9.21 27.94
CA ARG A 327 3.76 -9.07 28.20
C ARG A 327 2.92 -9.92 27.26
N ILE A 328 3.49 -10.39 26.11
CA ILE A 328 2.76 -11.14 25.10
C ILE A 328 2.67 -12.61 25.50
N THR A 329 1.46 -13.18 25.50
CA THR A 329 1.25 -14.60 25.76
C THR A 329 1.73 -15.48 24.59
N PRO A 330 2.06 -16.77 24.78
CA PRO A 330 2.42 -17.67 23.67
C PRO A 330 1.34 -17.73 22.57
N VAL A 331 0.05 -17.81 22.96
CA VAL A 331 -1.08 -17.73 22.04
C VAL A 331 -1.11 -16.36 21.36
N GLY A 332 -0.87 -15.29 22.13
CA GLY A 332 -0.80 -13.91 21.65
C GLY A 332 0.28 -13.71 20.59
N ARG A 333 1.45 -14.33 20.76
CA ARG A 333 2.55 -14.26 19.79
C ARG A 333 2.14 -14.87 18.45
N PHE A 334 1.47 -16.00 18.45
CA PHE A 334 0.97 -16.62 17.23
C PHE A 334 -0.10 -15.76 16.55
N ILE A 335 -1.15 -15.32 17.27
CA ILE A 335 -2.25 -14.56 16.67
C ILE A 335 -1.82 -13.19 16.15
N ARG A 336 -0.81 -12.55 16.78
CA ARG A 336 -0.20 -11.29 16.28
C ARG A 336 0.60 -11.51 15.01
N LYS A 337 1.40 -12.58 14.95
CA LYS A 337 2.21 -12.91 13.76
C LYS A 337 1.36 -13.07 12.51
N VAL A 338 0.18 -13.66 12.63
CA VAL A 338 -0.76 -13.91 11.52
C VAL A 338 -1.89 -12.88 11.46
N ARG A 339 -1.84 -11.80 12.26
CA ARG A 339 -2.83 -10.71 12.33
C ARG A 339 -4.26 -11.15 12.68
N ILE A 340 -4.45 -12.32 13.25
CA ILE A 340 -5.76 -12.81 13.73
C ILE A 340 -6.28 -11.95 14.89
N ASP A 341 -5.37 -11.34 15.68
CA ASP A 341 -5.73 -10.46 16.80
C ASP A 341 -6.55 -9.23 16.35
N GLU A 342 -6.46 -8.80 15.12
CA GLU A 342 -7.19 -7.65 14.58
C GLU A 342 -8.54 -8.03 13.94
N LEU A 343 -8.85 -9.31 13.74
CA LEU A 343 -10.12 -9.76 13.13
C LEU A 343 -11.40 -9.25 13.83
N PRO A 344 -11.46 -9.11 15.18
CA PRO A 344 -12.66 -8.58 15.84
C PRO A 344 -13.01 -7.14 15.42
N GLN A 345 -12.10 -6.39 14.79
CA GLN A 345 -12.39 -5.07 14.22
C GLN A 345 -13.42 -5.13 13.09
N LEU A 346 -13.65 -6.30 12.46
CA LEU A 346 -14.77 -6.50 11.53
C LEU A 346 -16.13 -6.14 12.19
N LEU A 347 -16.28 -6.40 13.48
CA LEU A 347 -17.48 -6.00 14.24
C LEU A 347 -17.57 -4.49 14.41
N ASN A 348 -16.44 -3.79 14.60
CA ASN A 348 -16.43 -2.32 14.62
C ASN A 348 -16.82 -1.73 13.26
N ILE A 349 -16.42 -2.38 12.15
CA ILE A 349 -16.82 -1.96 10.82
C ILE A 349 -18.32 -2.16 10.61
N LEU A 350 -18.87 -3.32 10.99
CA LEU A 350 -20.32 -3.59 10.92
C LEU A 350 -21.13 -2.58 11.73
N LYS A 351 -20.67 -2.26 12.95
CA LYS A 351 -21.27 -1.24 13.81
C LYS A 351 -21.22 0.16 13.21
N GLY A 352 -20.17 0.46 12.42
CA GLY A 352 -19.98 1.75 11.75
C GLY A 352 -18.98 2.68 12.43
N ASP A 353 -18.27 2.23 13.47
CA ASP A 353 -17.20 2.96 14.13
C ASP A 353 -15.99 3.11 13.21
N MET A 354 -15.74 2.07 12.38
CA MET A 354 -14.64 1.97 11.44
C MET A 354 -15.12 1.71 10.01
N THR A 355 -14.18 1.78 9.06
CA THR A 355 -14.29 1.36 7.67
C THR A 355 -13.19 0.34 7.35
N ILE A 356 -13.26 -0.37 6.23
CA ILE A 356 -12.17 -1.26 5.81
C ILE A 356 -10.93 -0.41 5.46
N CYS A 357 -11.08 0.58 4.59
CA CYS A 357 -9.98 1.44 4.15
C CYS A 357 -10.09 2.85 4.74
N GLY A 358 -9.05 3.30 5.43
CA GLY A 358 -8.95 4.63 6.03
C GLY A 358 -7.68 4.82 6.85
N PRO A 359 -7.45 6.00 7.41
CA PRO A 359 -6.33 6.24 8.33
C PRO A 359 -6.36 5.27 9.52
N ARG A 360 -5.19 4.74 9.92
CA ARG A 360 -5.11 3.85 11.08
C ARG A 360 -5.53 4.58 12.35
N PRO A 361 -6.44 4.04 13.18
CA PRO A 361 -6.87 4.69 14.41
C PRO A 361 -5.74 4.76 15.44
N GLU A 362 -5.43 5.95 15.93
CA GLU A 362 -4.42 6.16 16.97
C GLU A 362 -5.07 6.25 18.36
N ARG A 363 -4.29 5.98 19.43
CA ARG A 363 -4.69 6.19 20.82
C ARG A 363 -4.78 7.70 21.07
N PRO A 364 -5.79 8.18 21.83
CA PRO A 364 -5.92 9.63 22.13
C PRO A 364 -4.66 10.23 22.72
N GLU A 365 -4.00 9.51 23.66
CA GLU A 365 -2.80 9.96 24.34
C GLU A 365 -1.60 10.09 23.36
N ILE A 366 -1.45 9.11 22.46
CA ILE A 366 -0.36 9.13 21.46
C ILE A 366 -0.63 10.20 20.39
N ALA A 367 -1.88 10.38 19.98
CA ALA A 367 -2.24 11.43 19.04
C ALA A 367 -1.97 12.82 19.61
N ALA A 368 -2.29 13.05 20.92
CA ALA A 368 -1.99 14.30 21.60
C ALA A 368 -0.48 14.57 21.65
N GLN A 369 0.35 13.56 21.96
CA GLN A 369 1.81 13.69 21.91
C GLN A 369 2.33 14.07 20.51
N TYR A 370 1.75 13.47 19.45
CA TYR A 370 2.15 13.84 18.08
C TYR A 370 1.69 15.24 17.71
N GLU A 371 0.54 15.69 18.22
CA GLU A 371 0.01 17.04 17.96
C GLU A 371 0.81 18.16 18.66
N GLU A 372 1.55 17.86 19.74
CA GLU A 372 2.48 18.81 20.37
C GLU A 372 3.60 19.24 19.41
N ASP A 373 4.19 18.29 18.69
CA ASP A 373 5.26 18.54 17.72
C ASP A 373 4.73 18.82 16.30
N LEU A 374 3.54 18.32 15.95
CA LEU A 374 2.94 18.37 14.61
C LEU A 374 1.43 18.65 14.73
N PRO A 375 1.03 19.93 14.93
CA PRO A 375 -0.37 20.31 15.12
C PRO A 375 -1.31 19.88 13.98
N GLU A 376 -0.77 19.72 12.77
CA GLU A 376 -1.50 19.24 11.59
C GLU A 376 -1.84 17.74 11.66
N PHE A 377 -1.31 16.97 12.62
CA PHE A 377 -1.56 15.52 12.73
C PHE A 377 -3.05 15.20 12.83
N ARG A 378 -3.86 16.07 13.42
CA ARG A 378 -5.33 16.00 13.48
C ARG A 378 -6.02 16.03 12.11
N LEU A 379 -5.37 16.53 11.05
CA LEU A 379 -5.98 16.59 9.72
C LEU A 379 -6.32 15.20 9.15
N ARG A 380 -5.68 14.13 9.62
CA ARG A 380 -6.01 12.76 9.28
C ARG A 380 -7.39 12.31 9.78
N LEU A 381 -7.92 12.98 10.81
CA LEU A 381 -9.25 12.69 11.38
C LEU A 381 -10.41 13.21 10.54
N GLN A 382 -10.18 13.74 9.36
CA GLN A 382 -11.23 14.10 8.41
C GLN A 382 -11.95 12.88 7.83
N ALA A 383 -11.25 11.74 7.73
CA ALA A 383 -11.82 10.46 7.28
C ALA A 383 -12.06 9.51 8.46
N LYS A 384 -12.96 8.52 8.26
CA LYS A 384 -13.23 7.47 9.24
C LYS A 384 -12.02 6.54 9.36
N ALA A 385 -11.73 6.11 10.59
CA ALA A 385 -10.65 5.16 10.87
C ALA A 385 -10.82 3.84 10.10
N GLY A 386 -9.71 3.33 9.53
CA GLY A 386 -9.67 2.13 8.73
C GLY A 386 -9.02 0.94 9.44
N LEU A 387 -9.45 -0.28 9.08
CA LEU A 387 -8.76 -1.54 9.41
C LEU A 387 -7.42 -1.60 8.68
N THR A 388 -7.42 -1.20 7.42
CA THR A 388 -6.23 -0.97 6.60
C THR A 388 -6.25 0.44 6.03
N GLY A 389 -5.11 0.92 5.52
CA GLY A 389 -5.01 2.26 4.98
C GLY A 389 -3.73 2.49 4.16
N TYR A 390 -3.68 3.60 3.46
CA TYR A 390 -2.58 3.95 2.57
C TYR A 390 -1.23 3.94 3.30
N ALA A 391 -1.14 4.59 4.47
CA ALA A 391 0.07 4.60 5.27
C ALA A 391 0.47 3.22 5.82
N GLN A 392 -0.50 2.30 6.02
CA GLN A 392 -0.23 0.94 6.48
C GLN A 392 0.33 0.05 5.36
N VAL A 393 -0.06 0.33 4.11
CA VAL A 393 0.30 -0.47 2.93
C VAL A 393 1.61 0.00 2.31
N TYR A 394 1.78 1.31 2.19
CA TYR A 394 2.94 1.92 1.51
C TYR A 394 3.99 2.47 2.47
N GLY A 395 3.64 2.64 3.75
CA GLY A 395 4.59 2.96 4.81
C GLY A 395 5.28 1.71 5.37
N LYS A 396 6.49 1.88 5.92
CA LYS A 396 7.15 0.87 6.73
C LYS A 396 6.83 1.07 8.22
N TYR A 397 7.19 0.11 9.04
CA TYR A 397 6.95 0.17 10.49
C TYR A 397 7.60 1.39 11.16
N ASN A 398 8.77 1.80 10.70
CA ASN A 398 9.54 2.96 11.18
C ASN A 398 9.21 4.28 10.45
N THR A 399 8.07 4.35 9.73
CA THR A 399 7.60 5.58 9.10
C THR A 399 7.32 6.66 10.16
N THR A 400 7.86 7.86 9.98
CA THR A 400 7.68 8.97 10.93
C THR A 400 6.21 9.40 11.05
N PRO A 401 5.79 10.06 12.16
CA PRO A 401 4.44 10.63 12.26
C PRO A 401 4.10 11.60 11.12
N TYR A 402 5.09 12.38 10.68
CA TYR A 402 4.94 13.29 9.54
C TYR A 402 4.65 12.53 8.24
N ASP A 403 5.44 11.50 7.92
CA ASP A 403 5.23 10.72 6.69
C ASP A 403 3.90 9.94 6.73
N LYS A 404 3.51 9.42 7.92
CA LYS A 404 2.18 8.80 8.11
C LYS A 404 1.07 9.78 7.80
N LEU A 405 1.18 11.02 8.33
CA LEU A 405 0.21 12.07 8.06
C LEU A 405 0.13 12.39 6.57
N VAL A 406 1.27 12.60 5.89
CA VAL A 406 1.33 12.88 4.46
C VAL A 406 0.66 11.76 3.66
N MET A 407 0.93 10.48 3.98
CA MET A 407 0.31 9.34 3.31
C MET A 407 -1.20 9.24 3.57
N ASP A 408 -1.65 9.50 4.81
CA ASP A 408 -3.07 9.53 5.14
C ASP A 408 -3.79 10.69 4.41
N LEU A 409 -3.15 11.85 4.30
CA LEU A 409 -3.70 12.98 3.54
C LEU A 409 -3.74 12.72 2.04
N MET A 410 -2.75 12.00 1.47
CA MET A 410 -2.79 11.57 0.05
C MET A 410 -4.03 10.69 -0.22
N TYR A 411 -4.38 9.80 0.70
CA TYR A 411 -5.60 9.02 0.61
C TYR A 411 -6.86 9.91 0.71
N ILE A 412 -6.87 10.86 1.66
CA ILE A 412 -7.99 11.76 1.92
C ILE A 412 -8.22 12.72 0.74
N ALA A 413 -7.14 13.19 0.10
CA ALA A 413 -7.20 14.12 -1.03
C ALA A 413 -7.90 13.54 -2.26
N HIS A 414 -7.80 12.22 -2.50
CA HIS A 414 -8.30 11.55 -3.70
C HIS A 414 -9.20 10.35 -3.37
N PRO A 415 -10.37 10.54 -2.73
CA PRO A 415 -11.24 9.44 -2.32
C PRO A 415 -11.81 8.73 -3.55
N SER A 416 -11.49 7.45 -3.70
CA SER A 416 -11.94 6.63 -4.82
C SER A 416 -12.18 5.19 -4.38
N PHE A 417 -13.29 4.60 -4.84
CA PHE A 417 -13.57 3.18 -4.59
C PHE A 417 -12.50 2.26 -5.19
N LEU A 418 -11.93 2.65 -6.32
CA LEU A 418 -10.84 1.89 -6.94
C LEU A 418 -9.57 1.92 -6.05
N GLN A 419 -9.27 3.07 -5.44
CA GLN A 419 -8.15 3.18 -4.49
C GLN A 419 -8.40 2.35 -3.24
N ASP A 420 -9.63 2.30 -2.72
CA ASP A 420 -9.99 1.42 -1.60
C ASP A 420 -9.73 -0.05 -1.95
N LEU A 421 -10.16 -0.50 -3.13
CA LEU A 421 -9.88 -1.87 -3.60
C LEU A 421 -8.38 -2.13 -3.74
N GLN A 422 -7.62 -1.17 -4.28
CA GLN A 422 -6.16 -1.30 -4.39
C GLN A 422 -5.51 -1.47 -3.01
N ILE A 423 -5.90 -0.66 -2.02
CA ILE A 423 -5.38 -0.76 -0.64
C ILE A 423 -5.76 -2.12 -0.03
N MET A 424 -6.99 -2.59 -0.20
CA MET A 424 -7.43 -3.88 0.33
C MET A 424 -6.61 -5.04 -0.24
N PHE A 425 -6.45 -5.08 -1.56
CA PHE A 425 -5.66 -6.12 -2.20
C PHE A 425 -4.17 -6.00 -1.84
N ALA A 426 -3.61 -4.79 -1.81
CA ALA A 426 -2.23 -4.57 -1.39
C ALA A 426 -2.00 -4.99 0.08
N THR A 427 -3.01 -4.88 0.95
CA THR A 427 -2.96 -5.41 2.33
C THR A 427 -2.71 -6.92 2.33
N VAL A 428 -3.37 -7.68 1.45
CA VAL A 428 -3.14 -9.13 1.33
C VAL A 428 -1.68 -9.42 0.99
N LYS A 429 -1.09 -8.63 0.08
CA LYS A 429 0.33 -8.77 -0.28
C LYS A 429 1.25 -8.61 0.94
N ILE A 430 0.98 -7.59 1.78
CA ILE A 430 1.84 -7.24 2.92
C ILE A 430 1.73 -8.26 4.05
N LEU A 431 0.57 -8.88 4.26
CA LEU A 431 0.40 -9.91 5.29
C LEU A 431 1.38 -11.08 5.16
N PHE A 432 1.89 -11.34 3.96
CA PHE A 432 2.85 -12.39 3.68
C PHE A 432 4.30 -11.89 3.56
N MET A 433 4.58 -10.57 3.74
CA MET A 433 5.93 -10.00 3.71
C MET A 433 6.49 -9.85 5.13
N LYS A 434 7.68 -10.41 5.39
CA LYS A 434 8.32 -10.39 6.73
C LYS A 434 8.60 -8.97 7.25
N GLU A 435 8.96 -8.04 6.38
CA GLU A 435 9.35 -6.67 6.74
C GLU A 435 8.22 -5.84 7.38
N SER A 436 6.97 -6.26 7.26
CA SER A 436 5.83 -5.54 7.84
C SER A 436 5.56 -5.86 9.31
N THR A 437 6.26 -6.83 9.89
CA THR A 437 6.03 -7.34 11.26
C THR A 437 7.18 -7.03 12.24
N GLU A 438 8.31 -6.52 11.77
CA GLU A 438 9.45 -6.19 12.64
C GLU A 438 9.19 -4.92 13.46
N GLY A 439 9.41 -5.01 14.79
CA GLY A 439 9.24 -3.89 15.72
C GLY A 439 10.38 -2.87 15.63
N PHE A 440 10.22 -1.73 16.31
CA PHE A 440 11.27 -0.71 16.40
C PHE A 440 12.56 -1.27 17.00
N ASN A 441 13.68 -1.13 16.31
CA ASN A 441 15.00 -1.21 16.92
C ASN A 441 15.26 0.08 17.71
N GLN A 442 15.81 -0.03 18.91
CA GLN A 442 16.09 1.13 19.79
C GLN A 442 17.05 2.15 19.14
N ASP A 443 17.89 1.73 18.22
CA ASP A 443 18.82 2.59 17.50
C ASP A 443 18.11 3.59 16.55
N THR A 444 16.98 3.18 15.96
CA THR A 444 16.17 4.05 15.08
C THR A 444 15.42 5.14 15.84
N ILE A 445 15.15 4.94 17.15
CA ILE A 445 14.52 5.95 18.01
C ILE A 445 15.52 7.07 18.34
N GLN A 446 16.81 6.73 18.52
CA GLN A 446 17.85 7.71 18.78
C GLN A 446 18.16 8.58 17.57
N GLU A 447 18.15 8.03 16.35
CA GLU A 447 18.34 8.83 15.11
C GLU A 447 17.18 9.79 14.85
N SER A 448 15.93 9.38 15.15
CA SER A 448 14.77 10.30 15.06
C SER A 448 14.78 11.39 16.15
N ALA A 449 15.38 11.14 17.29
CA ALA A 449 15.54 12.13 18.37
C ALA A 449 16.71 13.10 18.10
N VAL A 450 17.73 12.68 17.39
CA VAL A 450 18.85 13.53 16.95
C VAL A 450 18.39 14.49 15.84
N GLY A 451 17.49 14.06 14.94
CA GLY A 451 16.83 14.95 13.96
C GLY A 451 16.01 16.07 14.63
N LYS A 452 15.40 15.82 15.79
CA LYS A 452 14.65 16.83 16.55
C LYS A 452 15.52 17.98 17.08
N LYS A 453 16.74 17.73 17.52
CA LYS A 453 17.65 18.77 18.05
C LYS A 453 18.23 19.69 16.96
N ALA A 454 18.24 19.26 15.71
CA ALA A 454 18.68 20.10 14.60
C ALA A 454 17.57 21.08 14.10
N ASP A 455 16.28 20.77 14.36
CA ASP A 455 15.15 21.58 13.93
C ASP A 455 14.80 22.70 14.93
N GLU A 456 15.05 22.51 16.23
CA GLU A 456 14.78 23.53 17.26
C GLU A 456 15.71 24.76 17.19
N GLY A 457 16.84 24.66 16.48
CA GLY A 457 17.79 25.76 16.31
C GLY A 457 17.51 26.73 15.17
N LYS A 458 16.48 26.53 14.36
CA LYS A 458 16.23 27.30 13.11
C LYS A 458 14.81 27.88 12.95
N ILE A 459 14.01 27.89 14.04
CA ILE A 459 12.74 28.62 14.11
C ILE A 459 12.94 29.81 15.04
N ALA A 460 13.78 30.75 14.68
CA ALA A 460 13.87 32.09 15.23
C ALA A 460 14.05 33.06 14.07
#